data_1dff444c6fe860f7dbfbe308076e92ef
#
_entry.id   1dff444c6fe860f7dbfbe308076e92ef
#
_cell.length_a   1.000
_cell.length_b   1.000
_cell.length_c   1.000
_cell.angle_alpha   90.00
_cell.angle_beta   90.00
_cell.angle_gamma   90.00
#
_symmetry.space_group_name_H-M   'P 1'
#
loop_
_entity.id
_entity.type
_entity.pdbx_description
1 polymer ?
#
loop_
_entity_poly.entity_id
_entity_poly.type
_entity_poly.pdbx_seq_one_letter_code
_entity_poly.pdbx_strand_id
1 'polypeptide(L)'
;MALKKLSLDEFLRLRKLVHRSARPLDYTKWKFLFENGSCDDFLLVLSSYQNEDGGFGHNIECNNWNPNSSPYTVCIALDYLDTTGDYESDIKGKIIMGIIKYLNSGAYLLDNGWVGMQGIPHQ
;
A
#
# COMPACT_ATOMS: atom_id res chain seq x y z
N MET A 1 -8.20 12.66 26.10
CA MET A 1 -8.15 12.97 24.66
C MET A 1 -9.55 12.95 24.07
N ALA A 2 -9.93 14.01 23.40
CA ALA A 2 -11.26 14.06 22.78
C ALA A 2 -11.27 13.24 21.48
N LEU A 3 -12.25 12.38 21.31
CA LEU A 3 -12.47 11.65 20.09
C LEU A 3 -13.32 12.49 19.14
N LYS A 4 -12.81 12.67 17.92
CA LYS A 4 -13.60 13.29 16.86
C LYS A 4 -14.46 12.20 16.22
N LYS A 5 -15.75 12.48 16.07
CA LYS A 5 -16.68 11.58 15.40
C LYS A 5 -17.21 12.24 14.14
N LEU A 6 -17.32 11.47 13.07
CA LEU A 6 -18.02 11.91 11.88
C LEU A 6 -19.51 11.80 12.09
N SER A 7 -20.28 12.78 11.60
CA SER A 7 -21.71 12.66 11.52
C SER A 7 -22.05 11.64 10.42
N LEU A 8 -23.27 11.09 10.46
CA LEU A 8 -23.73 10.18 9.41
C LEU A 8 -23.73 10.86 8.05
N ASP A 9 -24.14 12.13 7.98
CA ASP A 9 -24.18 12.86 6.72
C ASP A 9 -22.78 13.05 6.14
N GLU A 10 -21.79 13.36 6.98
CA GLU A 10 -20.39 13.48 6.55
C GLU A 10 -19.84 12.14 6.07
N PHE A 11 -20.13 11.05 6.79
CA PHE A 11 -19.73 9.72 6.40
C PHE A 11 -20.30 9.33 5.03
N LEU A 12 -21.60 9.54 4.82
CA LEU A 12 -22.25 9.22 3.55
C LEU A 12 -21.69 10.04 2.39
N ARG A 13 -21.31 11.28 2.65
CA ARG A 13 -20.69 12.14 1.66
C ARG A 13 -19.33 11.64 1.26
N LEU A 14 -18.50 11.28 2.26
CA LEU A 14 -17.18 10.70 2.02
C LEU A 14 -17.28 9.37 1.28
N ARG A 15 -18.21 8.51 1.70
CA ARG A 15 -18.45 7.22 1.04
C ARG A 15 -18.75 7.40 -0.45
N LYS A 16 -19.61 8.36 -0.78
CA LYS A 16 -19.99 8.65 -2.17
C LYS A 16 -18.80 9.12 -2.98
N LEU A 17 -17.95 9.97 -2.37
CA LEU A 17 -16.74 10.47 -3.01
C LEU A 17 -15.76 9.31 -3.28
N VAL A 18 -15.52 8.46 -2.30
CA VAL A 18 -14.62 7.31 -2.44
C VAL A 18 -15.13 6.35 -3.51
N HIS A 19 -16.42 6.01 -3.48
CA HIS A 19 -17.01 5.08 -4.46
C HIS A 19 -16.91 5.61 -5.88
N ARG A 20 -16.89 6.92 -6.07
CA ARG A 20 -16.87 7.53 -7.40
C ARG A 20 -15.46 7.75 -7.93
N SER A 21 -14.50 8.09 -7.08
CA SER A 21 -13.22 8.61 -7.55
C SER A 21 -11.98 7.88 -7.02
N ALA A 22 -12.10 6.99 -6.03
CA ALA A 22 -10.94 6.28 -5.52
C ALA A 22 -10.47 5.22 -6.50
N ARG A 23 -9.14 5.06 -6.60
CA ARG A 23 -8.55 3.95 -7.35
C ARG A 23 -8.83 2.63 -6.61
N PRO A 24 -8.68 1.46 -7.28
CA PRO A 24 -9.02 0.17 -6.67
C PRO A 24 -8.35 -0.07 -5.32
N LEU A 25 -7.09 0.33 -5.15
CA LEU A 25 -6.37 0.13 -3.89
C LEU A 25 -7.06 0.85 -2.73
N ASP A 26 -7.40 2.11 -2.92
CA ASP A 26 -8.03 2.90 -1.86
C ASP A 26 -9.50 2.55 -1.69
N TYR A 27 -10.18 2.15 -2.76
CA TYR A 27 -11.55 1.68 -2.72
C TYR A 27 -11.67 0.38 -1.91
N THR A 28 -10.81 -0.61 -2.16
CA THR A 28 -10.84 -1.87 -1.42
C THR A 28 -10.43 -1.68 0.03
N LYS A 29 -9.51 -0.76 0.30
CA LYS A 29 -9.16 -0.38 1.67
C LYS A 29 -10.36 0.20 2.41
N TRP A 30 -11.09 1.13 1.78
CA TRP A 30 -12.30 1.72 2.35
C TRP A 30 -13.34 0.65 2.64
N LYS A 31 -13.60 -0.24 1.68
CA LYS A 31 -14.58 -1.32 1.86
C LYS A 31 -14.21 -2.25 3.01
N PHE A 32 -12.93 -2.60 3.11
CA PHE A 32 -12.44 -3.42 4.22
C PHE A 32 -12.64 -2.73 5.58
N LEU A 33 -12.31 -1.45 5.66
CA LEU A 33 -12.37 -0.72 6.93
C LEU A 33 -13.79 -0.35 7.35
N PHE A 34 -14.67 -0.05 6.41
CA PHE A 34 -15.95 0.60 6.73
C PHE A 34 -17.19 -0.11 6.19
N GLU A 35 -17.05 -1.07 5.29
CA GLU A 35 -18.20 -1.70 4.63
C GLU A 35 -18.15 -3.22 4.62
N ASN A 36 -17.45 -3.83 5.58
CA ASN A 36 -17.31 -5.29 5.70
C ASN A 36 -16.75 -5.95 4.44
N GLY A 37 -15.94 -5.23 3.67
CA GLY A 37 -15.28 -5.77 2.49
C GLY A 37 -14.21 -6.79 2.86
N SER A 38 -13.85 -7.64 1.89
CA SER A 38 -12.86 -8.67 2.07
C SER A 38 -11.46 -8.08 2.24
N CYS A 39 -10.75 -8.51 3.29
CA CYS A 39 -9.35 -8.16 3.46
C CYS A 39 -8.49 -8.74 2.34
N ASP A 40 -8.79 -9.95 1.88
CA ASP A 40 -8.06 -10.57 0.78
C ASP A 40 -8.25 -9.82 -0.54
N ASP A 41 -9.42 -9.24 -0.78
CA ASP A 41 -9.62 -8.39 -1.97
C ASP A 41 -8.68 -7.19 -1.94
N PHE A 42 -8.56 -6.53 -0.79
CA PHE A 42 -7.62 -5.43 -0.60
C PHE A 42 -6.18 -5.91 -0.81
N LEU A 43 -5.81 -7.04 -0.24
CA LEU A 43 -4.46 -7.59 -0.36
C LEU A 43 -4.14 -7.99 -1.81
N LEU A 44 -5.11 -8.53 -2.55
CA LEU A 44 -4.92 -8.83 -3.97
C LEU A 44 -4.63 -7.57 -4.78
N VAL A 45 -5.36 -6.49 -4.53
CA VAL A 45 -5.10 -5.23 -5.22
C VAL A 45 -3.73 -4.69 -4.83
N LEU A 46 -3.38 -4.73 -3.54
CA LEU A 46 -2.05 -4.30 -3.10
C LEU A 46 -0.94 -5.11 -3.79
N SER A 47 -1.13 -6.43 -3.94
CA SER A 47 -0.13 -7.29 -4.58
C SER A 47 0.11 -6.92 -6.04
N SER A 48 -0.85 -6.30 -6.71
CA SER A 48 -0.67 -5.87 -8.10
C SER A 48 0.36 -4.75 -8.26
N TYR A 49 0.71 -4.07 -7.19
CA TYR A 49 1.76 -3.05 -7.20
C TYR A 49 3.14 -3.63 -6.87
N GLN A 50 3.22 -4.91 -6.51
CA GLN A 50 4.48 -5.56 -6.15
C GLN A 50 5.19 -6.07 -7.41
N ASN A 51 6.47 -5.74 -7.52
CA ASN A 51 7.33 -6.16 -8.61
C ASN A 51 7.93 -7.56 -8.33
N GLU A 52 8.56 -8.15 -9.34
CA GLU A 52 9.19 -9.47 -9.22
C GLU A 52 10.32 -9.48 -8.19
N ASP A 53 10.99 -8.34 -7.99
CA ASP A 53 12.04 -8.22 -6.98
C ASP A 53 11.50 -8.16 -5.54
N GLY A 54 10.19 -8.12 -5.39
CA GLY A 54 9.51 -8.04 -4.11
C GLY A 54 9.24 -6.64 -3.61
N GLY A 55 9.81 -5.63 -4.25
CA GLY A 55 9.52 -4.23 -3.97
C GLY A 55 8.24 -3.76 -4.65
N PHE A 56 7.93 -2.50 -4.51
CA PHE A 56 6.69 -1.92 -5.01
C PHE A 56 6.95 -0.75 -5.93
N GLY A 57 6.08 -0.57 -6.90
CA GLY A 57 6.13 0.54 -7.86
C GLY A 57 4.76 0.74 -8.47
N HIS A 58 4.72 1.07 -9.76
CA HIS A 58 3.48 1.19 -10.54
C HIS A 58 2.47 2.18 -9.94
N ASN A 59 2.99 3.31 -9.41
CA ASN A 59 2.13 4.37 -8.88
C ASN A 59 1.40 3.99 -7.60
N ILE A 60 2.02 3.15 -6.77
CA ILE A 60 1.46 2.88 -5.43
C ILE A 60 1.36 4.19 -4.62
N GLU A 61 2.29 5.10 -4.83
CA GLU A 61 2.21 6.47 -4.35
C GLU A 61 1.69 7.32 -5.51
N CYS A 62 0.53 7.98 -5.33
CA CYS A 62 -0.25 8.59 -6.41
C CYS A 62 0.52 9.57 -7.28
N ASN A 63 1.54 10.23 -6.74
CA ASN A 63 2.31 11.24 -7.45
C ASN A 63 3.59 10.70 -8.07
N ASN A 64 3.81 9.39 -8.01
CA ASN A 64 5.02 8.77 -8.51
C ASN A 64 4.70 7.69 -9.54
N TRP A 65 4.97 8.00 -10.80
CA TRP A 65 4.69 7.11 -11.92
C TRP A 65 5.81 6.12 -12.23
N ASN A 66 6.90 6.14 -11.44
CA ASN A 66 8.01 5.22 -11.64
C ASN A 66 7.56 3.78 -11.33
N PRO A 67 7.66 2.85 -12.30
CA PRO A 67 7.27 1.46 -12.06
C PRO A 67 8.28 0.69 -11.21
N ASN A 68 9.49 1.19 -11.06
CA ASN A 68 10.57 0.50 -10.37
C ASN A 68 10.37 0.50 -8.86
N SER A 69 10.83 -0.58 -8.22
CA SER A 69 10.84 -0.69 -6.77
C SER A 69 11.79 0.31 -6.12
N SER A 70 11.43 0.78 -4.95
CA SER A 70 12.28 1.61 -4.13
C SER A 70 12.01 1.34 -2.64
N PRO A 71 12.95 1.65 -1.76
CA PRO A 71 12.70 1.56 -0.32
C PRO A 71 11.53 2.45 0.12
N TYR A 72 11.37 3.60 -0.52
CA TYR A 72 10.26 4.51 -0.23
C TYR A 72 8.90 3.85 -0.54
N THR A 73 8.76 3.23 -1.69
CA THR A 73 7.51 2.57 -2.07
C THR A 73 7.22 1.34 -1.22
N VAL A 74 8.25 0.66 -0.73
CA VAL A 74 8.08 -0.43 0.24
C VAL A 74 7.48 0.12 1.55
N CYS A 75 7.93 1.29 2.00
CA CYS A 75 7.34 1.92 3.18
C CYS A 75 5.86 2.24 2.99
N ILE A 76 5.48 2.71 1.80
CA ILE A 76 4.07 2.96 1.45
C ILE A 76 3.28 1.64 1.54
N ALA A 77 3.82 0.57 0.97
CA ALA A 77 3.17 -0.75 1.01
C ALA A 77 3.01 -1.25 2.45
N LEU A 78 4.02 -1.05 3.29
CA LEU A 78 3.95 -1.44 4.70
C LEU A 78 2.85 -0.67 5.45
N ASP A 79 2.65 0.60 5.13
CA ASP A 79 1.55 1.38 5.70
C ASP A 79 0.20 0.78 5.30
N TYR A 80 0.03 0.37 4.04
CA TYR A 80 -1.19 -0.31 3.62
C TYR A 80 -1.37 -1.64 4.34
N LEU A 81 -0.29 -2.44 4.49
CA LEU A 81 -0.36 -3.71 5.21
C LEU A 81 -0.73 -3.53 6.68
N ASP A 82 -0.27 -2.45 7.30
CA ASP A 82 -0.56 -2.17 8.70
C ASP A 82 -2.06 -2.05 8.96
N THR A 83 -2.85 -1.63 7.97
CA THR A 83 -4.30 -1.52 8.12
C THR A 83 -4.97 -2.87 8.30
N THR A 84 -4.32 -3.97 7.95
CA THR A 84 -4.88 -5.33 8.11
C THR A 84 -4.67 -5.88 9.52
N GLY A 85 -3.89 -5.20 10.35
CA GLY A 85 -3.63 -5.63 11.72
C GLY A 85 -3.03 -7.03 11.78
N ASP A 86 -3.62 -7.88 12.59
CA ASP A 86 -3.19 -9.26 12.77
C ASP A 86 -3.87 -10.25 11.82
N TYR A 87 -4.65 -9.76 10.85
CA TYR A 87 -5.23 -10.63 9.84
C TYR A 87 -4.13 -11.35 9.07
N GLU A 88 -4.28 -12.65 8.89
CA GLU A 88 -3.32 -13.48 8.17
C GLU A 88 -3.98 -14.26 7.04
N SER A 89 -3.28 -14.37 5.92
CA SER A 89 -3.69 -15.16 4.77
C SER A 89 -2.47 -15.50 3.93
N ASP A 90 -2.65 -16.44 2.99
CA ASP A 90 -1.58 -16.79 2.05
C ASP A 90 -1.16 -15.59 1.21
N ILE A 91 -2.10 -14.75 0.82
CA ILE A 91 -1.83 -13.55 0.01
C ILE A 91 -0.93 -12.60 0.80
N LYS A 92 -1.30 -12.32 2.04
CA LYS A 92 -0.49 -11.44 2.92
C LYS A 92 0.91 -12.01 3.14
N GLY A 93 1.00 -13.32 3.36
CA GLY A 93 2.27 -13.99 3.55
C GLY A 93 3.19 -13.84 2.35
N LYS A 94 2.66 -14.00 1.14
CA LYS A 94 3.43 -13.84 -0.10
C LYS A 94 3.93 -12.40 -0.27
N ILE A 95 3.09 -11.42 0.04
CA ILE A 95 3.50 -10.01 -0.02
C ILE A 95 4.66 -9.75 0.93
N ILE A 96 4.55 -10.20 2.18
CA ILE A 96 5.58 -10.00 3.20
C ILE A 96 6.88 -10.69 2.80
N MET A 97 6.82 -11.93 2.31
CA MET A 97 8.01 -12.65 1.85
C MET A 97 8.69 -11.93 0.69
N GLY A 98 7.91 -11.34 -0.22
CA GLY A 98 8.46 -10.53 -1.30
C GLY A 98 9.18 -9.29 -0.78
N ILE A 99 8.61 -8.60 0.21
CA ILE A 99 9.24 -7.44 0.83
C ILE A 99 10.58 -7.84 1.48
N ILE A 100 10.60 -8.94 2.22
CA ILE A 100 11.81 -9.44 2.85
C ILE A 100 12.88 -9.74 1.79
N LYS A 101 12.50 -10.38 0.70
CA LYS A 101 13.40 -10.66 -0.42
C LYS A 101 14.01 -9.37 -0.98
N TYR A 102 13.18 -8.36 -1.21
CA TYR A 102 13.66 -7.08 -1.74
C TYR A 102 14.64 -6.40 -0.78
N LEU A 103 14.30 -6.34 0.50
CA LEU A 103 15.16 -5.70 1.50
C LEU A 103 16.48 -6.47 1.67
N ASN A 104 16.45 -7.79 1.61
CA ASN A 104 17.64 -8.62 1.71
C ASN A 104 18.55 -8.53 0.47
N SER A 105 18.01 -8.07 -0.66
CA SER A 105 18.82 -7.89 -1.87
C SER A 105 19.87 -6.77 -1.71
N GLY A 106 19.65 -5.85 -0.78
CA GLY A 106 20.52 -4.70 -0.58
C GLY A 106 20.45 -3.65 -1.67
N ALA A 107 19.51 -3.77 -2.60
CA ALA A 107 19.34 -2.79 -3.68
C ALA A 107 19.09 -1.41 -3.08
N TYR A 108 19.82 -0.41 -3.61
CA TYR A 108 19.74 0.99 -3.17
C TYR A 108 20.11 1.21 -1.70
N LEU A 109 20.84 0.25 -1.08
CA LEU A 109 21.38 0.43 0.27
C LEU A 109 22.67 1.25 0.19
N LEU A 110 22.77 2.30 0.99
CA LEU A 110 23.97 3.11 1.20
C LEU A 110 24.57 2.81 2.56
N ASP A 111 25.81 3.27 2.80
CA ASP A 111 26.52 3.04 4.07
C ASP A 111 25.72 3.50 5.30
N ASN A 112 24.93 4.54 5.15
CA ASN A 112 24.14 5.14 6.24
C ASN A 112 22.63 5.07 6.02
N GLY A 113 22.16 4.23 5.10
CA GLY A 113 20.75 4.05 4.86
C GLY A 113 20.39 3.76 3.41
N TRP A 114 19.11 3.81 3.10
CA TRP A 114 18.59 3.50 1.78
C TRP A 114 18.54 4.76 0.91
N VAL A 115 18.74 4.57 -0.40
CA VAL A 115 18.60 5.66 -1.36
C VAL A 115 17.15 6.16 -1.33
N GLY A 116 16.97 7.47 -1.31
CA GLY A 116 15.65 8.07 -1.46
C GLY A 116 15.10 7.92 -2.87
N MET A 117 13.81 8.22 -3.03
CA MET A 117 13.09 8.00 -4.27
C MET A 117 13.71 8.72 -5.48
N GLN A 118 14.27 9.92 -5.28
CA GLN A 118 14.87 10.70 -6.37
C GLN A 118 16.13 10.04 -6.95
N GLY A 119 16.78 9.16 -6.20
CA GLY A 119 17.95 8.43 -6.67
C GLY A 119 17.62 7.18 -7.48
N ILE A 120 16.33 6.86 -7.67
CA ILE A 120 15.89 5.66 -8.37
C ILE A 120 15.71 5.98 -9.87
N PRO A 121 16.35 5.22 -10.79
CA PRO A 121 16.19 5.48 -12.22
C PRO A 121 14.76 5.25 -12.67
N HIS A 122 14.32 6.06 -13.62
CA HIS A 122 13.08 5.83 -14.35
C HIS A 122 13.36 4.94 -15.57
N GLN A 123 12.37 4.12 -15.90
CA GLN A 123 12.39 3.39 -17.16
C GLN A 123 11.65 4.11 -18.26
#